data_e421c2aac38f2d4314647379d6bf214f
#
_entry.id   e421c2aac38f2d4314647379d6bf214f
#
_cell.length_a   1.000
_cell.length_b   1.000
_cell.length_c   1.000
_cell.angle_alpha   90.00
_cell.angle_beta   90.00
_cell.angle_gamma   90.00
#
_symmetry.space_group_name_H-M   'P 1'
#
loop_
_entity.id
_entity.type
_entity.pdbx_description
1 polymer ?
#
loop_
_entity_poly.entity_id
_entity_poly.type
_entity_poly.pdbx_seq_one_letter_code
_entity_poly.pdbx_strand_id
1 'polypeptide(L)'
;LGPDRLPGFRAAAILAAIAWLLPASLAVIQAVLTGDRQPLGFFSDPSATARFAVAVFALVFAERKADARITLVIDSFRTMRLVTGADVARLTDVLATADRRTSSRIAEGVMLAVALILPAFIVGFTVNLDPAAAWEGRLQGGGVVLYWAGQGARWISAPLFQFLLLRWLWRFAAPPWRRFQLLVVMVFSDNRA
;
A
#
# COMPACT_ATOMS: atom_id res chain seq x y z
N LEU A 1 -19.37 18.90 1.01
CA LEU A 1 -18.93 17.53 0.91
C LEU A 1 -18.35 17.12 2.27
N GLY A 2 -19.18 16.52 3.14
CA GLY A 2 -18.73 16.08 4.46
C GLY A 2 -17.77 14.88 4.34
N PRO A 3 -16.84 14.67 5.30
CA PRO A 3 -15.87 13.60 5.32
C PRO A 3 -16.49 12.18 5.28
N ASP A 4 -17.77 12.08 5.66
CA ASP A 4 -18.54 10.82 5.66
C ASP A 4 -18.95 10.35 4.24
N ARG A 5 -18.79 11.19 3.23
CA ARG A 5 -19.10 10.85 1.83
C ARG A 5 -17.93 10.24 1.06
N LEU A 6 -16.75 10.10 1.69
CA LEU A 6 -15.56 9.49 1.08
C LEU A 6 -15.23 8.19 1.80
N PRO A 7 -15.78 7.04 1.35
CA PRO A 7 -15.46 5.75 1.94
C PRO A 7 -13.94 5.50 1.86
N GLY A 8 -13.35 5.14 2.98
CA GLY A 8 -11.92 4.88 3.12
C GLY A 8 -11.03 6.08 3.46
N PHE A 9 -11.52 7.33 3.39
CA PHE A 9 -10.72 8.51 3.74
C PHE A 9 -10.22 8.47 5.19
N ARG A 10 -11.11 8.17 6.15
CA ARG A 10 -10.72 8.09 7.57
C ARG A 10 -9.66 7.01 7.81
N ALA A 11 -9.84 5.82 7.24
CA ALA A 11 -8.86 4.74 7.37
C ALA A 11 -7.51 5.10 6.74
N ALA A 12 -7.52 5.71 5.55
CA ALA A 12 -6.32 6.19 4.88
C ALA A 12 -5.60 7.25 5.72
N ALA A 13 -6.34 8.22 6.27
CA ALA A 13 -5.78 9.27 7.11
C ALA A 13 -5.18 8.71 8.42
N ILE A 14 -5.87 7.78 9.08
CA ILE A 14 -5.37 7.15 10.31
C ILE A 14 -4.09 6.37 10.05
N LEU A 15 -4.06 5.52 9.01
CA LEU A 15 -2.88 4.74 8.70
C LEU A 15 -1.69 5.60 8.27
N ALA A 16 -1.91 6.63 7.48
CA ALA A 16 -0.88 7.59 7.11
C ALA A 16 -0.38 8.38 8.33
N ALA A 17 -1.29 8.79 9.22
CA ALA A 17 -0.93 9.46 10.46
C ALA A 17 -0.07 8.54 11.35
N ILE A 18 -0.44 7.29 11.54
CA ILE A 18 0.36 6.33 12.32
C ILE A 18 1.75 6.15 11.69
N ALA A 19 1.79 5.92 10.36
CA ALA A 19 3.05 5.67 9.66
C ALA A 19 4.02 6.86 9.73
N TRP A 20 3.52 8.09 9.75
CA TRP A 20 4.36 9.29 9.77
C TRP A 20 4.60 9.83 11.18
N LEU A 21 3.56 9.89 12.03
CA LEU A 21 3.67 10.46 13.38
C LEU A 21 4.52 9.60 14.32
N LEU A 22 4.56 8.29 14.12
CA LEU A 22 5.35 7.42 14.99
C LEU A 22 6.84 7.70 14.88
N PRO A 23 7.53 7.66 13.72
CA PRO A 23 8.93 8.05 13.65
C PRO A 23 9.15 9.53 13.98
N ALA A 24 8.21 10.43 13.63
CA ALA A 24 8.28 11.83 13.97
C ALA A 24 8.31 12.07 15.49
N SER A 25 7.43 11.41 16.24
CA SER A 25 7.40 11.52 17.70
C SER A 25 8.66 10.94 18.34
N LEU A 26 9.16 9.81 17.84
CA LEU A 26 10.40 9.21 18.31
C LEU A 26 11.61 10.11 18.05
N ALA A 27 11.65 10.82 16.90
CA ALA A 27 12.69 11.80 16.59
C ALA A 27 12.71 12.93 17.61
N VAL A 28 11.53 13.50 17.93
CA VAL A 28 11.43 14.59 18.92
C VAL A 28 11.81 14.12 20.32
N ILE A 29 11.27 12.97 20.75
CA ILE A 29 11.55 12.41 22.09
C ILE A 29 13.06 12.16 22.24
N GLN A 30 13.70 11.55 21.26
CA GLN A 30 15.14 11.30 21.30
C GLN A 30 15.93 12.61 21.35
N ALA A 31 15.61 13.57 20.49
CA ALA A 31 16.30 14.86 20.47
C ALA A 31 16.20 15.61 21.81
N VAL A 32 15.04 15.55 22.47
CA VAL A 32 14.84 16.17 23.80
C VAL A 32 15.65 15.45 24.88
N LEU A 33 15.66 14.12 24.85
CA LEU A 33 16.33 13.34 25.91
C LEU A 33 17.84 13.29 25.75
N THR A 34 18.38 13.29 24.54
CA THR A 34 19.81 13.13 24.28
C THR A 34 20.55 14.43 23.92
N GLY A 35 19.80 15.49 23.58
CA GLY A 35 20.33 16.72 23.00
C GLY A 35 20.81 16.59 21.56
N ASP A 36 20.76 15.40 20.96
CA ASP A 36 21.14 15.15 19.58
C ASP A 36 20.02 15.57 18.62
N ARG A 37 20.32 16.53 17.74
CA ARG A 37 19.35 17.08 16.78
C ARG A 37 19.29 16.31 15.44
N GLN A 38 20.19 15.38 15.20
CA GLN A 38 20.20 14.61 13.93
C GLN A 38 18.89 13.89 13.64
N PRO A 39 18.20 13.24 14.61
CA PRO A 39 16.91 12.61 14.37
C PRO A 39 15.83 13.55 13.85
N LEU A 40 15.91 14.87 14.16
CA LEU A 40 14.97 15.88 13.65
C LEU A 40 15.08 16.10 12.14
N GLY A 41 16.15 15.62 11.49
CA GLY A 41 16.29 15.59 10.04
C GLY A 41 15.14 14.84 9.34
N PHE A 42 14.40 13.96 10.05
CA PHE A 42 13.17 13.33 9.56
C PHE A 42 12.16 14.35 8.99
N PHE A 43 11.99 15.49 9.64
CA PHE A 43 11.06 16.53 9.19
C PHE A 43 11.51 17.26 7.92
N SER A 44 12.80 17.23 7.63
CA SER A 44 13.40 17.83 6.43
C SER A 44 13.58 16.84 5.29
N ASP A 45 13.26 15.56 5.51
CA ASP A 45 13.33 14.52 4.47
C ASP A 45 12.01 14.42 3.69
N PRO A 46 11.97 14.94 2.44
CA PRO A 46 10.77 14.87 1.61
C PRO A 46 10.43 13.42 1.22
N SER A 47 11.45 12.54 1.16
CA SER A 47 11.29 11.13 0.80
C SER A 47 10.56 10.37 1.91
N ALA A 48 10.89 10.63 3.19
CA ALA A 48 10.16 10.07 4.33
C ALA A 48 8.71 10.52 4.35
N THR A 49 8.45 11.81 4.14
CA THR A 49 7.09 12.35 4.08
C THR A 49 6.31 11.79 2.89
N ALA A 50 6.91 11.71 1.70
CA ALA A 50 6.27 11.15 0.52
C ALA A 50 5.91 9.67 0.71
N ARG A 51 6.79 8.87 1.31
CA ARG A 51 6.55 7.43 1.54
C ARG A 51 5.53 7.18 2.64
N PHE A 52 5.71 7.78 3.81
CA PHE A 52 4.95 7.40 5.01
C PHE A 52 3.64 8.17 5.18
N ALA A 53 3.55 9.40 4.71
CA ALA A 53 2.29 10.13 4.73
C ALA A 53 1.53 10.02 3.42
N VAL A 54 2.12 10.50 2.32
CA VAL A 54 1.41 10.66 1.04
C VAL A 54 1.12 9.31 0.39
N ALA A 55 2.12 8.42 0.26
CA ALA A 55 1.93 7.16 -0.44
C ALA A 55 1.07 6.19 0.36
N VAL A 56 1.21 6.10 1.69
CA VAL A 56 0.33 5.28 2.54
C VAL A 56 -1.11 5.75 2.40
N PHE A 57 -1.36 7.06 2.50
CA PHE A 57 -2.69 7.63 2.29
C PHE A 57 -3.23 7.28 0.89
N ALA A 58 -2.45 7.54 -0.15
CA ALA A 58 -2.84 7.33 -1.54
C ALA A 58 -3.17 5.86 -1.83
N LEU A 59 -2.35 4.91 -1.37
CA LEU A 59 -2.57 3.48 -1.57
C LEU A 59 -3.87 3.00 -0.94
N VAL A 60 -4.13 3.34 0.32
CA VAL A 60 -5.36 2.94 1.03
C VAL A 60 -6.58 3.60 0.40
N PHE A 61 -6.50 4.89 0.08
CA PHE A 61 -7.59 5.62 -0.54
C PHE A 61 -7.89 5.13 -1.96
N ALA A 62 -6.85 4.89 -2.77
CA ALA A 62 -6.98 4.39 -4.13
C ALA A 62 -7.59 2.98 -4.16
N GLU A 63 -7.20 2.09 -3.24
CA GLU A 63 -7.78 0.75 -3.12
C GLU A 63 -9.29 0.82 -2.93
N ARG A 64 -9.76 1.62 -1.98
CA ARG A 64 -11.20 1.80 -1.71
C ARG A 64 -11.96 2.43 -2.88
N LYS A 65 -11.35 3.39 -3.56
CA LYS A 65 -11.94 4.03 -4.73
C LYS A 65 -12.01 3.09 -5.93
N ALA A 66 -10.97 2.29 -6.15
CA ALA A 66 -10.94 1.32 -7.24
C ALA A 66 -11.99 0.23 -7.05
N ASP A 67 -12.15 -0.32 -5.84
CA ASP A 67 -13.20 -1.30 -5.54
C ASP A 67 -14.59 -0.75 -5.85
N ALA A 68 -14.89 0.47 -5.40
CA ALA A 68 -16.17 1.11 -5.66
C ALA A 68 -16.42 1.34 -7.17
N ARG A 69 -15.38 1.70 -7.93
CA ARG A 69 -15.48 1.90 -9.38
C ARG A 69 -15.67 0.59 -10.14
N ILE A 70 -14.95 -0.47 -9.75
CA ILE A 70 -15.08 -1.79 -10.35
C ILE A 70 -16.51 -2.32 -10.16
N THR A 71 -17.09 -2.17 -8.96
CA THR A 71 -18.47 -2.57 -8.69
C THR A 71 -19.46 -1.82 -9.60
N LEU A 72 -19.32 -0.50 -9.73
CA LEU A 72 -20.19 0.30 -10.62
C LEU A 72 -20.08 -0.14 -12.09
N VAL A 73 -18.88 -0.45 -12.57
CA VAL A 73 -18.68 -0.94 -13.94
C VAL A 73 -19.36 -2.29 -14.12
N ILE A 74 -19.22 -3.22 -13.19
CA ILE A 74 -19.87 -4.54 -13.25
C ILE A 74 -21.41 -4.40 -13.26
N ASP A 75 -21.95 -3.53 -12.40
CA ASP A 75 -23.38 -3.27 -12.35
C ASP A 75 -23.90 -2.62 -13.64
N SER A 76 -23.11 -1.75 -14.28
CA SER A 76 -23.48 -1.16 -15.57
C SER A 76 -23.58 -2.22 -16.67
N PHE A 77 -22.70 -3.22 -16.72
CA PHE A 77 -22.82 -4.33 -17.67
C PHE A 77 -24.12 -5.14 -17.50
N ARG A 78 -24.55 -5.35 -16.25
CA ARG A 78 -25.81 -6.02 -15.94
C ARG A 78 -27.02 -5.17 -16.38
N THR A 79 -26.98 -3.87 -16.08
CA THR A 79 -28.09 -2.94 -16.37
C THR A 79 -28.26 -2.72 -17.87
N MET A 80 -27.16 -2.63 -18.62
CA MET A 80 -27.18 -2.48 -20.08
C MET A 80 -27.53 -3.78 -20.83
N ARG A 81 -27.81 -4.88 -20.11
CA ARG A 81 -28.08 -6.21 -20.70
C ARG A 81 -27.01 -6.71 -21.66
N LEU A 82 -25.76 -6.27 -21.47
CA LEU A 82 -24.61 -6.75 -22.24
C LEU A 82 -24.27 -8.20 -21.91
N VAL A 83 -24.71 -8.67 -20.74
CA VAL A 83 -24.58 -10.05 -20.28
C VAL A 83 -25.97 -10.58 -19.98
N THR A 84 -26.44 -11.61 -20.68
CA THR A 84 -27.78 -12.16 -20.57
C THR A 84 -27.78 -13.69 -20.35
N GLY A 85 -28.81 -14.21 -19.70
CA GLY A 85 -29.04 -15.65 -19.56
C GLY A 85 -27.90 -16.40 -18.85
N ALA A 86 -27.36 -17.43 -19.50
CA ALA A 86 -26.33 -18.32 -18.97
C ALA A 86 -25.01 -17.59 -18.67
N ASP A 87 -24.72 -16.48 -19.35
CA ASP A 87 -23.48 -15.72 -19.20
C ASP A 87 -23.45 -14.93 -17.88
N VAL A 88 -24.60 -14.59 -17.29
CA VAL A 88 -24.67 -13.97 -15.95
C VAL A 88 -24.12 -14.90 -14.88
N ALA A 89 -24.46 -16.18 -14.94
CA ALA A 89 -23.95 -17.18 -13.99
C ALA A 89 -22.45 -17.34 -14.14
N ARG A 90 -21.96 -17.39 -15.37
CA ARG A 90 -20.53 -17.49 -15.68
C ARG A 90 -19.73 -16.26 -15.24
N LEU A 91 -20.27 -15.06 -15.46
CA LEU A 91 -19.66 -13.81 -14.97
C LEU A 91 -19.55 -13.82 -13.44
N THR A 92 -20.60 -14.24 -12.75
CA THR A 92 -20.64 -14.32 -11.29
C THR A 92 -19.61 -15.31 -10.75
N ASP A 93 -19.44 -16.47 -11.38
CA ASP A 93 -18.43 -17.47 -10.99
C ASP A 93 -17.01 -16.97 -11.22
N VAL A 94 -16.75 -16.30 -12.33
CA VAL A 94 -15.45 -15.66 -12.63
C VAL A 94 -15.11 -14.58 -11.61
N LEU A 95 -16.08 -13.73 -11.26
CA LEU A 95 -15.91 -12.69 -10.26
C LEU A 95 -15.64 -13.28 -8.86
N ALA A 96 -16.40 -14.30 -8.47
CA ALA A 96 -16.20 -15.00 -7.20
C ALA A 96 -14.83 -15.69 -7.13
N THR A 97 -14.37 -16.29 -8.23
CA THR A 97 -13.04 -16.91 -8.30
C THR A 97 -11.94 -15.86 -8.24
N ALA A 98 -12.11 -14.73 -8.91
CA ALA A 98 -11.15 -13.62 -8.86
C ALA A 98 -11.06 -13.02 -7.44
N ASP A 99 -12.20 -12.82 -6.78
CA ASP A 99 -12.25 -12.32 -5.40
C ASP A 99 -11.58 -13.29 -4.42
N ARG A 100 -11.87 -14.58 -4.53
CA ARG A 100 -11.26 -15.63 -3.69
C ARG A 100 -9.75 -15.68 -3.83
N ARG A 101 -9.20 -15.42 -5.04
CA ARG A 101 -7.75 -15.40 -5.28
C ARG A 101 -7.10 -14.12 -4.75
N THR A 102 -7.75 -12.97 -4.91
CA THR A 102 -7.23 -11.68 -4.44
C THR A 102 -7.30 -11.52 -2.93
N SER A 103 -8.24 -12.19 -2.26
CA SER A 103 -8.39 -12.22 -0.79
C SER A 103 -7.72 -13.43 -0.14
N SER A 104 -6.75 -14.07 -0.81
CA SER A 104 -6.02 -15.22 -0.26
C SER A 104 -5.19 -14.82 0.97
N ARG A 105 -5.51 -15.38 2.12
CA ARG A 105 -4.75 -15.18 3.38
C ARG A 105 -3.28 -15.59 3.26
N ILE A 106 -2.99 -16.60 2.42
CA ILE A 106 -1.62 -17.04 2.18
C ILE A 106 -0.84 -15.96 1.44
N ALA A 107 -1.44 -15.36 0.40
CA ALA A 107 -0.80 -14.26 -0.33
C ALA A 107 -0.58 -13.04 0.57
N GLU A 108 -1.56 -12.69 1.41
CA GLU A 108 -1.40 -11.61 2.40
C GLU A 108 -0.29 -11.91 3.41
N GLY A 109 -0.21 -13.16 3.91
CA GLY A 109 0.86 -13.60 4.80
C GLY A 109 2.26 -13.52 4.17
N VAL A 110 2.39 -13.95 2.91
CA VAL A 110 3.65 -13.83 2.16
C VAL A 110 4.03 -12.37 1.94
N MET A 111 3.09 -11.52 1.54
CA MET A 111 3.34 -10.09 1.37
C MET A 111 3.75 -9.41 2.67
N LEU A 112 3.13 -9.77 3.78
CA LEU A 112 3.50 -9.28 5.10
C LEU A 112 4.91 -9.74 5.50
N ALA A 113 5.25 -11.01 5.27
CA ALA A 113 6.58 -11.53 5.55
C ALA A 113 7.66 -10.79 4.73
N VAL A 114 7.43 -10.60 3.42
CA VAL A 114 8.34 -9.83 2.55
C VAL A 114 8.45 -8.39 3.04
N ALA A 115 7.34 -7.74 3.40
CA ALA A 115 7.33 -6.37 3.90
C ALA A 115 8.11 -6.21 5.23
N LEU A 116 8.11 -7.23 6.09
CA LEU A 116 8.88 -7.21 7.34
C LEU A 116 10.37 -7.48 7.12
N ILE A 117 10.70 -8.36 6.18
CA ILE A 117 12.08 -8.79 5.91
C ILE A 117 12.84 -7.72 5.10
N LEU A 118 12.20 -7.13 4.08
CA LEU A 118 12.85 -6.23 3.13
C LEU A 118 13.50 -5.00 3.78
N PRO A 119 12.89 -4.30 4.76
CA PRO A 119 13.54 -3.18 5.45
C PRO A 119 14.82 -3.58 6.21
N ALA A 120 14.90 -4.82 6.67
CA ALA A 120 16.09 -5.30 7.37
C ALA A 120 17.34 -5.30 6.48
N PHE A 121 17.16 -5.56 5.18
CA PHE A 121 18.27 -5.55 4.22
C PHE A 121 18.55 -4.16 3.64
N ILE A 122 17.53 -3.30 3.50
CA ILE A 122 17.66 -2.01 2.82
C ILE A 122 18.34 -0.95 3.72
N VAL A 123 18.11 -0.98 5.04
CA VAL A 123 18.61 0.06 5.96
C VAL A 123 20.14 0.22 5.94
N GLY A 124 20.89 -0.87 5.78
CA GLY A 124 22.34 -0.77 5.63
C GLY A 124 22.78 0.01 4.40
N PHE A 125 21.95 -0.01 3.35
CA PHE A 125 22.19 0.72 2.10
C PHE A 125 21.81 2.20 2.21
N THR A 126 20.63 2.52 2.78
CA THR A 126 20.13 3.90 2.82
C THR A 126 20.98 4.82 3.68
N VAL A 127 21.41 4.38 4.86
CA VAL A 127 22.26 5.19 5.77
C VAL A 127 23.63 5.50 5.16
N ASN A 128 24.13 4.65 4.27
CA ASN A 128 25.45 4.85 3.64
C ASN A 128 25.41 5.69 2.37
N LEU A 129 24.29 5.74 1.66
CA LEU A 129 24.22 6.30 0.32
C LEU A 129 23.42 7.60 0.24
N ASP A 130 22.58 7.88 1.21
CA ASP A 130 21.70 9.05 1.20
C ASP A 130 21.93 9.93 2.43
N PRO A 131 22.59 11.10 2.25
CA PRO A 131 22.75 12.06 3.34
C PRO A 131 21.41 12.55 3.93
N ALA A 132 20.34 12.55 3.14
CA ALA A 132 19.00 12.92 3.62
C ALA A 132 18.45 11.90 4.63
N ALA A 133 18.91 10.64 4.56
CA ALA A 133 18.55 9.58 5.50
C ALA A 133 19.39 9.57 6.81
N ALA A 134 20.22 10.58 7.05
CA ALA A 134 21.03 10.67 8.28
C ALA A 134 20.22 10.69 9.59
N TRP A 135 18.92 10.99 9.50
CA TRP A 135 17.97 10.87 10.61
C TRP A 135 17.64 9.40 10.99
N GLU A 136 17.85 8.44 10.09
CA GLU A 136 17.63 7.02 10.37
C GLU A 136 18.70 6.46 11.33
N GLY A 137 19.94 6.91 11.22
CA GLY A 137 21.04 6.40 12.03
C GLY A 137 22.38 6.96 11.64
N ARG A 138 23.43 6.47 12.29
CA ARG A 138 24.83 6.84 12.04
C ARG A 138 25.72 5.60 11.94
N LEU A 139 26.81 5.72 11.21
CA LEU A 139 27.85 4.72 11.19
C LEU A 139 28.70 4.82 12.48
N GLN A 140 28.87 3.72 13.19
CA GLN A 140 29.69 3.64 14.39
C GLN A 140 30.36 2.27 14.50
N GLY A 141 31.66 2.22 14.62
CA GLY A 141 32.41 0.98 14.87
C GLY A 141 32.26 -0.09 13.78
N GLY A 142 32.07 0.33 12.51
CA GLY A 142 31.86 -0.60 11.38
C GLY A 142 30.44 -1.11 11.21
N GLY A 143 29.50 -0.64 12.03
CA GLY A 143 28.06 -0.97 11.93
C GLY A 143 27.19 0.28 11.86
N VAL A 144 25.89 0.07 11.68
CA VAL A 144 24.86 1.13 11.68
C VAL A 144 24.15 1.13 13.03
N VAL A 145 24.23 2.26 13.76
CA VAL A 145 23.46 2.52 14.96
C VAL A 145 22.24 3.35 14.57
N LEU A 146 21.06 2.75 14.65
CA LEU A 146 19.82 3.43 14.28
C LEU A 146 19.35 4.34 15.41
N TYR A 147 18.90 5.53 15.04
CA TYR A 147 18.12 6.40 15.93
C TYR A 147 16.72 5.82 16.19
N TRP A 148 16.04 6.30 17.22
CA TRP A 148 14.69 5.82 17.54
C TRP A 148 13.69 6.07 16.40
N ALA A 149 13.82 7.20 15.71
CA ALA A 149 13.05 7.49 14.51
C ALA A 149 13.30 6.44 13.42
N GLY A 150 14.57 6.11 13.17
CA GLY A 150 14.96 5.06 12.22
C GLY A 150 14.45 3.67 12.62
N GLN A 151 14.48 3.35 13.92
CA GLN A 151 13.88 2.10 14.43
C GLN A 151 12.36 2.06 14.17
N GLY A 152 11.63 3.14 14.49
CA GLY A 152 10.21 3.25 14.24
C GLY A 152 9.87 3.14 12.75
N ALA A 153 10.63 3.82 11.90
CA ALA A 153 10.47 3.73 10.46
C ALA A 153 10.73 2.31 9.94
N ARG A 154 11.81 1.67 10.39
CA ARG A 154 12.21 0.33 9.96
C ARG A 154 11.19 -0.75 10.34
N TRP A 155 10.68 -0.72 11.56
CA TRP A 155 9.86 -1.82 12.07
C TRP A 155 8.36 -1.62 11.88
N ILE A 156 7.92 -0.41 11.62
CA ILE A 156 6.49 -0.10 11.52
C ILE A 156 6.17 0.61 10.20
N SER A 157 6.74 1.78 9.93
CA SER A 157 6.33 2.61 8.80
C SER A 157 6.72 2.02 7.44
N ALA A 158 7.95 1.52 7.30
CA ALA A 158 8.40 0.91 6.06
C ALA A 158 7.69 -0.44 5.77
N PRO A 159 7.54 -1.37 6.72
CA PRO A 159 6.72 -2.56 6.51
C PRO A 159 5.26 -2.25 6.16
N LEU A 160 4.65 -1.28 6.82
CA LEU A 160 3.29 -0.86 6.50
C LEU A 160 3.18 -0.35 5.07
N PHE A 161 4.06 0.57 4.65
CA PHE A 161 4.11 1.07 3.28
C PHE A 161 4.33 -0.05 2.27
N GLN A 162 5.31 -0.92 2.51
CA GLN A 162 5.65 -2.03 1.60
C GLN A 162 4.52 -3.05 1.51
N PHE A 163 3.90 -3.40 2.62
CA PHE A 163 2.73 -4.29 2.63
C PHE A 163 1.58 -3.71 1.81
N LEU A 164 1.25 -2.43 2.00
CA LEU A 164 0.19 -1.77 1.25
C LEU A 164 0.52 -1.70 -0.25
N LEU A 165 1.78 -1.41 -0.60
CA LEU A 165 2.24 -1.39 -1.99
C LEU A 165 2.15 -2.78 -2.65
N LEU A 166 2.66 -3.82 -1.98
CA LEU A 166 2.60 -5.20 -2.48
C LEU A 166 1.16 -5.68 -2.60
N ARG A 167 0.32 -5.37 -1.63
CA ARG A 167 -1.11 -5.69 -1.65
C ARG A 167 -1.81 -4.97 -2.81
N TRP A 168 -1.52 -3.70 -3.03
CA TRP A 168 -2.05 -2.93 -4.15
C TRP A 168 -1.62 -3.53 -5.49
N LEU A 169 -0.33 -3.85 -5.66
CA LEU A 169 0.20 -4.51 -6.85
C LEU A 169 -0.45 -5.88 -7.07
N TRP A 170 -0.56 -6.70 -6.03
CA TRP A 170 -1.23 -7.99 -6.11
C TRP A 170 -2.69 -7.86 -6.55
N ARG A 171 -3.40 -6.91 -5.98
CA ARG A 171 -4.83 -6.74 -6.21
C ARG A 171 -5.15 -6.14 -7.57
N PHE A 172 -4.33 -5.23 -8.07
CA PHE A 172 -4.58 -4.47 -9.29
C PHE A 172 -3.67 -4.83 -10.47
N ALA A 173 -2.45 -5.28 -10.29
CA ALA A 173 -1.55 -5.62 -11.38
C ALA A 173 -1.77 -7.04 -11.93
N ALA A 174 -2.05 -8.02 -11.08
CA ALA A 174 -2.21 -9.41 -11.52
C ALA A 174 -3.62 -9.75 -12.06
N PRO A 175 -4.74 -9.32 -11.42
CA PRO A 175 -6.09 -9.67 -11.85
C PRO A 175 -6.68 -8.86 -13.01
N PRO A 176 -6.39 -7.55 -13.21
CA PRO A 176 -7.08 -6.75 -14.23
C PRO A 176 -6.87 -7.28 -15.64
N TRP A 177 -5.66 -7.76 -15.96
CA TRP A 177 -5.36 -8.32 -17.28
C TRP A 177 -6.20 -9.56 -17.59
N ARG A 178 -6.37 -10.46 -16.62
CA ARG A 178 -7.22 -11.66 -16.79
C ARG A 178 -8.71 -11.29 -16.83
N ARG A 179 -9.15 -10.32 -16.03
CA ARG A 179 -10.54 -9.82 -16.09
C ARG A 179 -10.82 -9.16 -17.42
N PHE A 180 -9.89 -8.37 -17.94
CA PHE A 180 -9.98 -7.75 -19.26
C PHE A 180 -9.99 -8.81 -20.38
N GLN A 181 -9.11 -9.80 -20.35
CA GLN A 181 -9.11 -10.91 -21.30
C GLN A 181 -10.44 -11.68 -21.30
N LEU A 182 -11.02 -11.96 -20.13
CA LEU A 182 -12.29 -12.64 -20.00
C LEU A 182 -13.45 -11.79 -20.52
N LEU A 183 -13.46 -10.48 -20.24
CA LEU A 183 -14.45 -9.55 -20.79
C LEU A 183 -14.33 -9.46 -22.32
N VAL A 184 -13.13 -9.36 -22.86
CA VAL A 184 -12.87 -9.35 -24.30
C VAL A 184 -13.34 -10.66 -24.94
N VAL A 185 -13.03 -11.81 -24.35
CA VAL A 185 -13.48 -13.12 -24.84
C VAL A 185 -15.00 -13.23 -24.80
N MET A 186 -15.69 -12.76 -23.73
CA MET A 186 -17.16 -12.77 -23.65
C MET A 186 -17.80 -11.88 -24.71
N VAL A 187 -17.31 -10.67 -24.88
CA VAL A 187 -17.86 -9.70 -25.85
C VAL A 187 -17.65 -10.16 -27.30
N PHE A 188 -16.50 -10.80 -27.59
CA PHE A 188 -16.19 -11.27 -28.96
C PHE A 188 -16.65 -12.71 -29.26
N SER A 189 -17.00 -13.52 -28.25
CA SER A 189 -17.56 -14.85 -28.49
C SER A 189 -19.04 -14.82 -28.89
N ASP A 190 -19.78 -13.80 -28.48
CA ASP A 190 -21.20 -13.65 -28.77
C ASP A 190 -21.48 -13.10 -30.19
N ASN A 191 -20.47 -12.62 -30.91
CA ASN A 191 -20.58 -12.16 -32.30
C ASN A 191 -20.39 -13.29 -33.36
N ARG A 192 -20.41 -14.57 -32.96
CA ARG A 192 -20.27 -15.73 -33.88
C ARG A 192 -21.51 -16.61 -33.95
N ALA A 193 -22.69 -16.10 -33.57
CA ALA A 193 -23.99 -16.75 -33.75
C ALA A 193 -24.78 -16.11 -34.88
#